data_142472159dafd6590894edafaa88496e
#
_entry.id   142472159dafd6590894edafaa88496e
#
_cell.length_a   1.000
_cell.length_b   1.000
_cell.length_c   1.000
_cell.angle_alpha   90.00
_cell.angle_beta   90.00
_cell.angle_gamma   90.00
#
_symmetry.space_group_name_H-M   'P 1'
#
loop_
_entity.id
_entity.type
_entity.pdbx_description
1 polymer ?
#
loop_
_entity_poly.entity_id
_entity_poly.type
_entity_poly.pdbx_seq_one_letter_code
_entity_poly.pdbx_strand_id
1 'polypeptide(L)'
;MGGERPPVIWNELPETVQESVFYADIHHVEQIPADRIVVLTTSNRNGIAEQRAFFLRMEQLGKNNPVIIKRSYAETSLESLQIKAAADTGMLFVDGYGDGLWIEDKSFTPEQIDALSLAILQAARVRISKAEYISCPSCGRTLYDLEKTLAAIKARTSHLKGIKIGVMGCIVNGPGEMADADYGYVGAGPHRITLYRGKEVVRRNIPQDQALDELVALLKADGKWQEP
;
A
#
# COMPACT_ATOMS: atom_id res chain seq x y z
N MET A 1 -2.05 -14.35 12.35
CA MET A 1 -1.54 -15.46 11.53
C MET A 1 -1.36 -14.97 10.10
N GLY A 2 -0.35 -14.17 9.83
CA GLY A 2 -0.01 -13.74 8.46
C GLY A 2 0.74 -14.87 7.78
N GLY A 3 0.15 -15.44 6.73
CA GLY A 3 0.83 -16.41 5.89
C GLY A 3 2.01 -15.79 5.14
N GLU A 4 2.97 -16.59 4.68
CA GLU A 4 4.14 -16.17 3.89
C GLU A 4 3.77 -15.48 2.56
N ARG A 5 2.51 -15.46 2.17
CA ARG A 5 2.01 -14.90 0.92
C ARG A 5 1.21 -13.61 1.17
N PRO A 6 1.38 -12.59 0.31
CA PRO A 6 0.61 -11.36 0.43
C PRO A 6 -0.89 -11.62 0.24
N PRO A 7 -1.77 -10.86 0.95
CA PRO A 7 -3.22 -10.98 0.81
C PRO A 7 -3.68 -10.85 -0.63
N VAL A 8 -4.66 -11.66 -1.02
CA VAL A 8 -5.29 -11.61 -2.35
C VAL A 8 -6.31 -10.49 -2.44
N ILE A 9 -6.65 -10.08 -3.65
CA ILE A 9 -7.75 -9.14 -3.92
C ILE A 9 -8.78 -9.86 -4.77
N TRP A 10 -10.05 -9.76 -4.38
CA TRP A 10 -11.19 -10.24 -5.13
C TRP A 10 -12.14 -9.09 -5.47
N ASN A 11 -12.60 -9.05 -6.71
CA ASN A 11 -13.70 -8.19 -7.18
C ASN A 11 -14.96 -9.02 -7.39
N GLU A 12 -14.76 -10.29 -7.68
CA GLU A 12 -15.79 -11.31 -7.84
C GLU A 12 -15.27 -12.62 -7.30
N LEU A 13 -16.15 -13.59 -7.11
CA LEU A 13 -15.77 -14.91 -6.67
C LEU A 13 -15.15 -15.68 -7.84
N PRO A 14 -13.86 -16.06 -7.78
CA PRO A 14 -13.23 -16.84 -8.84
C PRO A 14 -13.91 -18.21 -9.01
N GLU A 15 -14.23 -18.60 -10.24
CA GLU A 15 -14.89 -19.89 -10.55
C GLU A 15 -14.15 -21.09 -9.96
N THR A 16 -12.82 -21.05 -9.97
CA THR A 16 -11.94 -22.12 -9.49
C THR A 16 -12.05 -22.40 -7.99
N VAL A 17 -12.62 -21.49 -7.21
CA VAL A 17 -12.75 -21.63 -5.75
C VAL A 17 -14.18 -21.62 -5.25
N GLN A 18 -15.18 -21.51 -6.13
CA GLN A 18 -16.60 -21.41 -5.74
C GLN A 18 -17.05 -22.51 -4.80
N GLU A 19 -16.69 -23.76 -5.09
CA GLU A 19 -17.05 -24.92 -4.26
C GLU A 19 -16.27 -24.99 -2.93
N SER A 20 -15.17 -24.23 -2.82
CA SER A 20 -14.30 -24.21 -1.64
C SER A 20 -14.59 -23.06 -0.67
N VAL A 21 -15.53 -22.18 -1.01
CA VAL A 21 -15.86 -21.00 -0.21
C VAL A 21 -16.99 -21.26 0.78
N PHE A 22 -16.83 -20.71 1.98
CA PHE A 22 -17.87 -20.66 3.01
C PHE A 22 -18.08 -19.20 3.47
N TYR A 23 -19.30 -18.69 3.33
CA TYR A 23 -19.66 -17.36 3.80
C TYR A 23 -20.01 -17.41 5.28
N ALA A 24 -19.36 -16.58 6.08
CA ALA A 24 -19.58 -16.51 7.52
C ALA A 24 -19.62 -15.08 8.03
N ASP A 25 -20.33 -14.89 9.13
CA ASP A 25 -20.28 -13.74 10.00
C ASP A 25 -19.91 -14.18 11.43
N ILE A 26 -19.96 -13.26 12.41
CA ILE A 26 -19.64 -13.57 13.81
C ILE A 26 -20.51 -14.68 14.42
N HIS A 27 -21.72 -14.88 13.94
CA HIS A 27 -22.67 -15.89 14.46
C HIS A 27 -22.46 -17.28 13.86
N HIS A 28 -21.69 -17.40 12.79
CA HIS A 28 -21.47 -18.65 12.04
C HIS A 28 -20.06 -19.23 12.20
N VAL A 29 -19.22 -18.68 13.06
CA VAL A 29 -17.81 -19.09 13.22
C VAL A 29 -17.67 -20.57 13.56
N GLU A 30 -18.53 -21.10 14.42
CA GLU A 30 -18.49 -22.52 14.84
C GLU A 30 -18.78 -23.48 13.71
N GLN A 31 -19.57 -23.07 12.74
CA GLN A 31 -20.03 -23.88 11.60
C GLN A 31 -19.01 -23.95 10.46
N ILE A 32 -17.93 -23.17 10.50
CA ILE A 32 -16.93 -23.12 9.44
C ILE A 32 -16.23 -24.47 9.31
N PRO A 33 -16.31 -25.15 8.14
CA PRO A 33 -15.58 -26.39 7.90
C PRO A 33 -14.06 -26.13 7.80
N ALA A 34 -13.23 -27.08 8.21
CA ALA A 34 -11.79 -26.92 8.32
C ALA A 34 -11.06 -26.70 6.97
N ASP A 35 -11.63 -27.16 5.86
CA ASP A 35 -11.06 -27.18 4.53
C ASP A 35 -11.56 -26.05 3.61
N ARG A 36 -12.25 -25.04 4.16
CA ARG A 36 -12.88 -23.97 3.37
C ARG A 36 -12.13 -22.66 3.46
N ILE A 37 -12.18 -21.91 2.35
CA ILE A 37 -11.85 -20.50 2.33
C ILE A 37 -13.06 -19.75 2.89
N VAL A 38 -12.85 -18.92 3.89
CA VAL A 38 -13.94 -18.15 4.51
C VAL A 38 -14.05 -16.79 3.84
N VAL A 39 -15.25 -16.42 3.43
CA VAL A 39 -15.59 -15.04 3.08
C VAL A 39 -16.31 -14.43 4.27
N LEU A 40 -15.60 -13.59 5.03
CA LEU A 40 -16.17 -12.86 6.17
C LEU A 40 -17.05 -11.74 5.66
N THR A 41 -18.34 -11.83 5.95
CA THR A 41 -19.34 -10.80 5.64
C THR A 41 -19.76 -10.08 6.91
N THR A 42 -19.94 -8.77 6.81
CA THR A 42 -20.36 -7.93 7.94
C THR A 42 -21.37 -6.91 7.44
N SER A 43 -22.55 -6.89 8.05
CA SER A 43 -23.63 -5.95 7.74
C SER A 43 -23.60 -4.70 8.61
N ASN A 44 -22.85 -4.72 9.69
CA ASN A 44 -22.76 -3.60 10.64
C ASN A 44 -22.10 -2.38 9.98
N ARG A 45 -22.67 -1.19 10.18
CA ARG A 45 -22.11 0.07 9.70
C ARG A 45 -20.68 0.31 10.21
N ASN A 46 -20.42 -0.04 11.47
CA ASN A 46 -19.08 -0.03 12.08
C ASN A 46 -18.55 -1.47 12.12
N GLY A 47 -18.03 -1.93 10.99
CA GLY A 47 -17.67 -3.33 10.80
C GLY A 47 -16.45 -3.80 11.60
N ILE A 48 -15.52 -2.91 11.95
CA ILE A 48 -14.23 -3.29 12.53
C ILE A 48 -14.33 -4.11 13.82
N ALA A 49 -15.26 -3.74 14.71
CA ALA A 49 -15.43 -4.44 15.99
C ALA A 49 -15.97 -5.87 15.81
N GLU A 50 -16.97 -6.03 14.94
CA GLU A 50 -17.56 -7.32 14.60
C GLU A 50 -16.56 -8.23 13.88
N GLN A 51 -15.84 -7.69 12.92
CA GLN A 51 -14.80 -8.41 12.19
C GLN A 51 -13.66 -8.87 13.13
N ARG A 52 -13.23 -7.99 14.05
CA ARG A 52 -12.20 -8.37 15.03
C ARG A 52 -12.70 -9.45 15.98
N ALA A 53 -13.96 -9.36 16.45
CA ALA A 53 -14.57 -10.39 17.26
C ALA A 53 -14.66 -11.74 16.54
N PHE A 54 -14.92 -11.73 15.23
CA PHE A 54 -14.91 -12.93 14.39
C PHE A 54 -13.51 -13.60 14.40
N PHE A 55 -12.44 -12.86 14.17
CA PHE A 55 -11.08 -13.41 14.18
C PHE A 55 -10.69 -13.95 15.57
N LEU A 56 -10.98 -13.21 16.62
CA LEU A 56 -10.75 -13.66 17.99
C LEU A 56 -11.50 -14.96 18.31
N ARG A 57 -12.73 -15.09 17.79
CA ARG A 57 -13.51 -16.34 17.97
C ARG A 57 -12.92 -17.50 17.19
N MET A 58 -12.41 -17.26 15.96
CA MET A 58 -11.68 -18.27 15.19
C MET A 58 -10.44 -18.77 15.96
N GLU A 59 -9.65 -17.86 16.54
CA GLU A 59 -8.47 -18.20 17.35
C GLU A 59 -8.85 -19.05 18.56
N GLN A 60 -9.90 -18.65 19.31
CA GLN A 60 -10.41 -19.42 20.47
C GLN A 60 -10.82 -20.85 20.10
N LEU A 61 -11.33 -21.04 18.88
CA LEU A 61 -11.77 -22.34 18.36
C LEU A 61 -10.65 -23.11 17.63
N GLY A 62 -9.44 -22.55 17.54
CA GLY A 62 -8.31 -23.17 16.83
C GLY A 62 -8.53 -23.28 15.32
N LYS A 63 -9.38 -22.43 14.72
CA LYS A 63 -9.66 -22.43 13.27
C LYS A 63 -8.58 -21.64 12.54
N ASN A 64 -7.98 -22.27 11.51
CA ASN A 64 -6.88 -21.70 10.71
C ASN A 64 -7.26 -21.51 9.23
N ASN A 65 -8.54 -21.37 8.94
CA ASN A 65 -9.05 -21.16 7.60
C ASN A 65 -8.51 -19.85 7.01
N PRO A 66 -8.16 -19.80 5.71
CA PRO A 66 -7.92 -18.53 5.02
C PRO A 66 -9.17 -17.66 5.02
N VAL A 67 -9.06 -16.39 5.33
CA VAL A 67 -10.19 -15.46 5.43
C VAL A 67 -10.06 -14.30 4.45
N ILE A 68 -11.05 -14.15 3.58
CA ILE A 68 -11.24 -12.99 2.72
C ILE A 68 -12.20 -12.03 3.41
N ILE A 69 -11.74 -10.83 3.72
CA ILE A 69 -12.56 -9.80 4.35
C ILE A 69 -13.41 -9.13 3.27
N LYS A 70 -14.72 -9.35 3.30
CA LYS A 70 -15.66 -8.74 2.35
C LYS A 70 -16.42 -7.60 2.98
N ARG A 71 -16.45 -6.44 2.28
CA ARG A 71 -17.26 -5.28 2.63
C ARG A 71 -17.95 -4.74 1.40
N SER A 72 -19.26 -4.44 1.52
CA SER A 72 -20.07 -3.82 0.47
C SER A 72 -20.43 -2.40 0.87
N TYR A 73 -20.31 -1.49 -0.09
CA TYR A 73 -20.57 -0.06 0.09
C TYR A 73 -21.54 0.44 -1.00
N ALA A 74 -22.04 1.66 -0.82
CA ALA A 74 -22.86 2.39 -1.78
C ALA A 74 -22.48 3.88 -1.69
N GLU A 75 -21.23 4.19 -2.01
CA GLU A 75 -20.70 5.53 -1.87
C GLU A 75 -20.86 6.34 -3.18
N THR A 76 -20.96 7.67 -3.03
CA THR A 76 -21.08 8.58 -4.16
C THR A 76 -19.75 9.21 -4.58
N SER A 77 -18.72 9.10 -3.76
CA SER A 77 -17.37 9.58 -4.05
C SER A 77 -16.31 8.55 -3.70
N LEU A 78 -15.26 8.49 -4.51
CA LEU A 78 -14.13 7.59 -4.29
C LEU A 78 -13.42 7.89 -2.97
N GLU A 79 -13.33 9.17 -2.58
CA GLU A 79 -12.75 9.59 -1.30
C GLU A 79 -13.52 9.02 -0.11
N SER A 80 -14.86 9.09 -0.13
CA SER A 80 -15.71 8.50 0.91
C SER A 80 -15.53 6.98 1.00
N LEU A 81 -15.50 6.30 -0.15
CA LEU A 81 -15.24 4.87 -0.22
C LEU A 81 -13.87 4.53 0.36
N GLN A 82 -12.83 5.28 -0.03
CA GLN A 82 -11.46 5.08 0.43
C GLN A 82 -11.35 5.19 1.96
N ILE A 83 -11.92 6.25 2.54
CA ILE A 83 -11.87 6.47 4.00
C ILE A 83 -12.59 5.33 4.73
N LYS A 84 -13.80 4.98 4.31
CA LYS A 84 -14.60 3.94 4.97
C LYS A 84 -13.97 2.55 4.82
N ALA A 85 -13.56 2.17 3.62
CA ALA A 85 -12.94 0.87 3.38
C ALA A 85 -11.61 0.73 4.13
N ALA A 86 -10.79 1.79 4.17
CA ALA A 86 -9.54 1.78 4.92
C ALA A 86 -9.79 1.66 6.44
N ALA A 87 -10.78 2.37 6.98
CA ALA A 87 -11.17 2.29 8.39
C ALA A 87 -11.70 0.91 8.77
N ASP A 88 -12.54 0.31 7.90
CA ASP A 88 -13.18 -0.98 8.18
C ASP A 88 -12.23 -2.18 8.05
N THR A 89 -11.19 -2.09 7.22
CA THR A 89 -10.38 -3.26 6.85
C THR A 89 -8.89 -3.09 7.13
N GLY A 90 -8.35 -1.88 7.00
CA GLY A 90 -6.91 -1.65 7.11
C GLY A 90 -6.31 -2.04 8.46
N MET A 91 -7.00 -1.75 9.55
CA MET A 91 -6.55 -2.11 10.90
C MET A 91 -6.48 -3.62 11.13
N LEU A 92 -7.36 -4.41 10.50
CA LEU A 92 -7.31 -5.87 10.61
C LEU A 92 -6.02 -6.42 10.00
N PHE A 93 -5.63 -5.92 8.84
CA PHE A 93 -4.36 -6.30 8.21
C PHE A 93 -3.13 -5.86 9.01
N VAL A 94 -3.17 -4.69 9.66
CA VAL A 94 -2.12 -4.24 10.59
C VAL A 94 -2.00 -5.18 11.79
N ASP A 95 -3.13 -5.68 12.30
CA ASP A 95 -3.18 -6.65 13.40
C ASP A 95 -2.82 -8.08 12.96
N GLY A 96 -2.54 -8.31 11.66
CA GLY A 96 -2.19 -9.62 11.10
C GLY A 96 -3.40 -10.51 10.76
N TYR A 97 -4.60 -9.94 10.69
CA TYR A 97 -5.82 -10.66 10.30
C TYR A 97 -6.12 -10.53 8.81
N GLY A 98 -6.65 -11.60 8.22
CA GLY A 98 -7.13 -11.64 6.85
C GLY A 98 -6.07 -12.02 5.81
N ASP A 99 -6.47 -12.92 4.91
CA ASP A 99 -5.66 -13.44 3.80
C ASP A 99 -6.06 -12.82 2.46
N GLY A 100 -7.12 -12.01 2.46
CA GLY A 100 -7.58 -11.29 1.27
C GLY A 100 -8.61 -10.23 1.57
N LEU A 101 -8.80 -9.36 0.57
CA LEU A 101 -9.71 -8.23 0.61
C LEU A 101 -10.67 -8.28 -0.59
N TRP A 102 -11.96 -8.08 -0.30
CA TRP A 102 -13.01 -7.96 -1.29
C TRP A 102 -13.86 -6.73 -0.99
N ILE A 103 -13.60 -5.63 -1.69
CA ILE A 103 -14.40 -4.41 -1.63
C ILE A 103 -15.42 -4.46 -2.78
N GLU A 104 -16.67 -4.22 -2.47
CA GLU A 104 -17.77 -4.19 -3.43
C GLU A 104 -18.48 -2.83 -3.37
N ASP A 105 -18.48 -2.10 -4.47
CA ASP A 105 -19.28 -0.90 -4.67
C ASP A 105 -19.59 -0.72 -6.15
N LYS A 106 -20.88 -0.72 -6.51
CA LYS A 106 -21.35 -0.67 -7.90
C LYS A 106 -21.18 0.70 -8.56
N SER A 107 -20.83 1.73 -7.80
CA SER A 107 -20.63 3.09 -8.30
C SER A 107 -19.25 3.29 -8.95
N PHE A 108 -18.33 2.34 -8.77
CA PHE A 108 -16.93 2.45 -9.21
C PHE A 108 -16.53 1.27 -10.11
N THR A 109 -15.55 1.51 -10.99
CA THR A 109 -15.04 0.46 -11.87
C THR A 109 -14.17 -0.56 -11.11
N PRO A 110 -14.03 -1.80 -11.63
CA PRO A 110 -13.14 -2.80 -11.04
C PRO A 110 -11.71 -2.28 -10.83
N GLU A 111 -11.18 -1.50 -11.78
CA GLU A 111 -9.83 -0.93 -11.70
C GLU A 111 -9.68 0.09 -10.55
N GLN A 112 -10.74 0.89 -10.28
CA GLN A 112 -10.76 1.81 -9.15
C GLN A 112 -10.80 1.04 -7.82
N ILE A 113 -11.59 -0.01 -7.73
CA ILE A 113 -11.66 -0.89 -6.55
C ILE A 113 -10.34 -1.61 -6.32
N ASP A 114 -9.70 -2.13 -7.37
CA ASP A 114 -8.37 -2.77 -7.27
C ASP A 114 -7.30 -1.80 -6.80
N ALA A 115 -7.26 -0.60 -7.38
CA ALA A 115 -6.30 0.43 -6.98
C ALA A 115 -6.48 0.83 -5.51
N LEU A 116 -7.73 0.95 -5.05
CA LEU A 116 -8.07 1.21 -3.65
C LEU A 116 -7.63 0.05 -2.74
N SER A 117 -7.97 -1.18 -3.09
CA SER A 117 -7.62 -2.38 -2.32
C SER A 117 -6.11 -2.53 -2.18
N LEU A 118 -5.36 -2.34 -3.28
CA LEU A 118 -3.89 -2.33 -3.26
C LEU A 118 -3.33 -1.21 -2.37
N ALA A 119 -3.95 -0.02 -2.40
CA ALA A 119 -3.51 1.09 -1.55
C ALA A 119 -3.72 0.80 -0.05
N ILE A 120 -4.85 0.19 0.34
CA ILE A 120 -5.12 -0.23 1.72
C ILE A 120 -4.10 -1.27 2.18
N LEU A 121 -3.87 -2.32 1.39
CA LEU A 121 -2.93 -3.38 1.72
C LEU A 121 -1.49 -2.87 1.79
N GLN A 122 -1.11 -1.91 0.94
CA GLN A 122 0.21 -1.28 0.99
C GLN A 122 0.37 -0.38 2.22
N ALA A 123 -0.65 0.40 2.59
CA ALA A 123 -0.64 1.20 3.81
C ALA A 123 -0.51 0.33 5.07
N ALA A 124 -1.17 -0.83 5.08
CA ALA A 124 -1.04 -1.84 6.13
C ALA A 124 0.29 -2.65 6.09
N ARG A 125 1.15 -2.41 5.11
CA ARG A 125 2.46 -3.09 4.93
C ARG A 125 2.38 -4.60 4.63
N VAL A 126 1.21 -5.13 4.25
CA VAL A 126 1.02 -6.56 4.00
C VAL A 126 1.17 -6.94 2.51
N ARG A 127 1.02 -5.96 1.60
CA ARG A 127 1.25 -6.17 0.16
C ARG A 127 1.77 -4.89 -0.49
N ILE A 128 3.01 -4.91 -0.95
CA ILE A 128 3.64 -3.78 -1.65
C ILE A 128 3.42 -3.92 -3.15
N SER A 129 2.73 -2.95 -3.76
CA SER A 129 2.32 -2.98 -5.17
C SER A 129 2.98 -1.94 -6.05
N LYS A 130 3.54 -0.88 -5.44
CA LYS A 130 4.17 0.26 -6.15
C LYS A 130 5.30 0.87 -5.31
N ALA A 131 6.07 1.80 -5.91
CA ALA A 131 7.07 2.58 -5.19
C ALA A 131 6.43 3.44 -4.09
N GLU A 132 7.16 3.63 -3.00
CA GLU A 132 6.80 4.55 -1.92
C GLU A 132 7.64 5.82 -1.99
N TYR A 133 7.06 6.93 -1.58
CA TYR A 133 7.74 8.22 -1.60
C TYR A 133 7.68 8.87 -0.22
N ILE A 134 8.85 9.30 0.24
CA ILE A 134 9.01 10.09 1.46
C ILE A 134 9.40 11.50 1.02
N SER A 135 8.55 12.49 1.26
CA SER A 135 8.86 13.87 0.92
C SER A 135 8.72 14.78 2.13
N CYS A 136 9.59 15.77 2.24
CA CYS A 136 9.42 16.80 3.26
C CYS A 136 8.23 17.73 2.90
N PRO A 137 7.63 18.43 3.89
CA PRO A 137 6.46 19.29 3.66
C PRO A 137 6.81 20.61 2.95
N SER A 138 8.06 20.78 2.50
CA SER A 138 8.62 22.03 1.99
C SER A 138 8.75 23.12 3.07
N CYS A 139 9.75 23.96 2.96
CA CYS A 139 9.99 25.09 3.85
C CYS A 139 10.83 26.16 3.13
N GLY A 140 11.13 27.28 3.77
CA GLY A 140 11.95 28.37 3.20
C GLY A 140 13.37 27.95 2.76
N ARG A 141 13.82 26.75 3.10
CA ARG A 141 15.12 26.17 2.67
C ARG A 141 15.00 25.28 1.44
N THR A 142 13.78 25.05 0.92
CA THR A 142 13.57 24.28 -0.30
C THR A 142 14.14 25.01 -1.50
N LEU A 143 14.97 24.33 -2.27
CA LEU A 143 15.82 24.94 -3.32
C LEU A 143 15.28 24.72 -4.74
N TYR A 144 14.12 24.10 -4.86
CA TYR A 144 13.45 23.78 -6.12
C TYR A 144 11.94 23.55 -5.90
N ASP A 145 11.17 23.48 -6.97
CA ASP A 145 9.74 23.11 -6.91
C ASP A 145 9.60 21.63 -6.55
N LEU A 146 9.40 21.39 -5.25
CA LEU A 146 9.33 20.04 -4.67
C LEU A 146 8.14 19.25 -5.21
N GLU A 147 6.99 19.89 -5.30
CA GLU A 147 5.74 19.23 -5.72
C GLU A 147 5.83 18.78 -7.19
N LYS A 148 6.26 19.66 -8.08
CA LYS A 148 6.48 19.35 -9.48
C LYS A 148 7.54 18.26 -9.68
N THR A 149 8.63 18.32 -8.91
CA THR A 149 9.71 17.33 -8.98
C THR A 149 9.23 15.96 -8.49
N LEU A 150 8.49 15.94 -7.37
CA LEU A 150 7.89 14.69 -6.85
C LEU A 150 6.93 14.07 -7.86
N ALA A 151 6.09 14.87 -8.51
CA ALA A 151 5.18 14.40 -9.56
C ALA A 151 5.96 13.79 -10.74
N ALA A 152 7.05 14.42 -11.20
CA ALA A 152 7.90 13.92 -12.27
C ALA A 152 8.61 12.60 -11.88
N ILE A 153 9.12 12.51 -10.65
CA ILE A 153 9.74 11.27 -10.13
C ILE A 153 8.69 10.15 -10.07
N LYS A 154 7.49 10.42 -9.53
CA LYS A 154 6.37 9.46 -9.47
C LYS A 154 5.99 8.95 -10.87
N ALA A 155 5.87 9.83 -11.84
CA ALA A 155 5.52 9.46 -13.21
C ALA A 155 6.52 8.46 -13.84
N ARG A 156 7.81 8.55 -13.46
CA ARG A 156 8.88 7.69 -13.99
C ARG A 156 9.11 6.41 -13.19
N THR A 157 8.72 6.35 -11.90
CA THR A 157 9.17 5.30 -10.98
C THR A 157 8.05 4.59 -10.23
N SER A 158 6.77 5.00 -10.38
CA SER A 158 5.64 4.44 -9.62
C SER A 158 5.43 2.94 -9.83
N HIS A 159 5.80 2.39 -10.98
CA HIS A 159 5.71 0.97 -11.30
C HIS A 159 6.75 0.10 -10.57
N LEU A 160 7.78 0.71 -9.98
CA LEU A 160 8.85 -0.01 -9.28
C LEU A 160 8.36 -0.48 -7.90
N LYS A 161 8.13 -1.77 -7.75
CA LYS A 161 7.61 -2.34 -6.50
C LYS A 161 8.69 -2.46 -5.44
N GLY A 162 8.33 -2.14 -4.19
CA GLY A 162 9.17 -2.35 -3.02
C GLY A 162 10.36 -1.40 -2.91
N ILE A 163 10.35 -0.27 -3.62
CA ILE A 163 11.38 0.77 -3.56
C ILE A 163 10.81 1.99 -2.84
N LYS A 164 11.59 2.57 -1.93
CA LYS A 164 11.28 3.83 -1.26
C LYS A 164 12.22 4.92 -1.76
N ILE A 165 11.64 6.02 -2.26
CA ILE A 165 12.40 7.16 -2.78
C ILE A 165 12.13 8.39 -1.89
N GLY A 166 13.18 8.91 -1.26
CA GLY A 166 13.16 10.16 -0.53
C GLY A 166 13.31 11.36 -1.48
N VAL A 167 12.42 12.33 -1.42
CA VAL A 167 12.49 13.58 -2.22
C VAL A 167 12.49 14.76 -1.27
N MET A 168 13.67 15.34 -1.04
CA MET A 168 13.92 16.32 0.01
C MET A 168 14.34 17.67 -0.54
N GLY A 169 13.68 18.73 -0.10
CA GLY A 169 13.91 20.09 -0.56
C GLY A 169 15.30 20.66 -0.22
N CYS A 170 15.94 20.18 0.85
CA CYS A 170 17.28 20.64 1.26
C CYS A 170 18.07 19.56 2.02
N ILE A 171 19.38 19.75 2.10
CA ILE A 171 20.32 18.85 2.78
C ILE A 171 20.24 18.93 4.33
N VAL A 172 19.62 19.95 4.89
CA VAL A 172 19.68 20.20 6.35
C VAL A 172 18.97 19.10 7.14
N ASN A 173 17.70 18.83 6.82
CA ASN A 173 16.91 17.78 7.47
C ASN A 173 16.71 16.56 6.57
N GLY A 174 16.86 16.73 5.25
CA GLY A 174 16.55 15.73 4.26
C GLY A 174 17.15 14.34 4.53
N PRO A 175 18.45 14.20 4.78
CA PRO A 175 19.06 12.90 5.05
C PRO A 175 18.49 12.21 6.29
N GLY A 176 18.08 12.95 7.32
CA GLY A 176 17.43 12.39 8.51
C GLY A 176 15.97 11.98 8.24
N GLU A 177 15.20 12.82 7.55
CA GLU A 177 13.79 12.57 7.24
C GLU A 177 13.59 11.42 6.24
N MET A 178 14.59 11.13 5.39
CA MET A 178 14.57 10.01 4.46
C MET A 178 15.36 8.78 4.92
N ALA A 179 15.64 8.66 6.21
CA ALA A 179 16.52 7.60 6.75
C ALA A 179 16.11 6.17 6.36
N ASP A 180 14.81 5.96 6.08
CA ASP A 180 14.23 4.68 5.66
C ASP A 180 14.08 4.55 4.13
N ALA A 181 14.54 5.54 3.36
CA ALA A 181 14.49 5.49 1.90
C ALA A 181 15.64 4.65 1.35
N ASP A 182 15.35 3.90 0.28
CA ASP A 182 16.39 3.16 -0.47
C ASP A 182 17.22 4.12 -1.34
N TYR A 183 16.57 5.17 -1.86
CA TYR A 183 17.19 6.21 -2.67
C TYR A 183 16.74 7.59 -2.24
N GLY A 184 17.63 8.58 -2.34
CA GLY A 184 17.34 9.96 -1.99
C GLY A 184 17.65 10.93 -3.12
N TYR A 185 16.70 11.84 -3.38
CA TYR A 185 16.83 13.00 -4.26
C TYR A 185 16.75 14.25 -3.39
N VAL A 186 17.88 14.91 -3.15
CA VAL A 186 18.03 15.95 -2.12
C VAL A 186 18.57 17.24 -2.70
N GLY A 187 17.89 18.36 -2.46
CA GLY A 187 18.36 19.69 -2.82
C GLY A 187 19.65 20.04 -2.08
N ALA A 188 20.72 20.37 -2.82
CA ALA A 188 22.05 20.65 -2.28
C ALA A 188 22.51 22.11 -2.48
N GLY A 189 21.81 22.86 -3.32
CA GLY A 189 22.06 24.27 -3.65
C GLY A 189 21.07 24.71 -4.73
N PRO A 190 21.07 25.99 -5.14
CA PRO A 190 20.22 26.48 -6.21
C PRO A 190 20.43 25.65 -7.48
N HIS A 191 19.35 24.99 -7.95
CA HIS A 191 19.36 24.12 -9.12
C HIS A 191 20.38 22.97 -9.06
N ARG A 192 20.75 22.51 -7.85
CA ARG A 192 21.70 21.44 -7.63
C ARG A 192 21.10 20.37 -6.73
N ILE A 193 21.30 19.12 -7.14
CA ILE A 193 20.77 17.93 -6.47
C ILE A 193 21.93 17.01 -6.07
N THR A 194 21.75 16.33 -4.94
CA THR A 194 22.59 15.21 -4.50
C THR A 194 21.75 13.95 -4.46
N LEU A 195 22.25 12.87 -5.05
CA LEU A 195 21.62 11.55 -5.00
C LEU A 195 22.25 10.71 -3.92
N TYR A 196 21.40 9.97 -3.22
CA TYR A 196 21.76 9.02 -2.17
C TYR A 196 21.33 7.60 -2.52
N ARG A 197 22.07 6.63 -2.02
CA ARG A 197 21.68 5.22 -1.88
C ARG A 197 21.61 4.92 -0.39
N GLY A 198 20.39 4.72 0.14
CA GLY A 198 20.19 4.72 1.58
C GLY A 198 20.72 6.01 2.21
N LYS A 199 21.69 5.88 3.09
CA LYS A 199 22.35 7.02 3.77
C LYS A 199 23.62 7.51 3.07
N GLU A 200 24.08 6.80 2.06
CA GLU A 200 25.35 7.14 1.38
C GLU A 200 25.14 8.07 0.19
N VAL A 201 25.98 9.08 0.10
CA VAL A 201 26.01 9.98 -1.06
C VAL A 201 26.65 9.27 -2.25
N VAL A 202 25.88 9.11 -3.33
CA VAL A 202 26.37 8.47 -4.58
C VAL A 202 26.86 9.50 -5.59
N ARG A 203 26.09 10.59 -5.77
CA ARG A 203 26.46 11.68 -6.69
C ARG A 203 26.12 13.03 -6.08
N ARG A 204 27.04 13.96 -6.22
CA ARG A 204 26.89 15.34 -5.73
C ARG A 204 26.80 16.35 -6.86
N ASN A 205 26.16 17.47 -6.59
CA ASN A 205 26.18 18.67 -7.42
C ASN A 205 25.65 18.45 -8.86
N ILE A 206 24.64 17.59 -9.01
CA ILE A 206 24.00 17.29 -10.29
C ILE A 206 23.11 18.48 -10.68
N PRO A 207 23.12 18.95 -11.93
CA PRO A 207 22.14 19.92 -12.42
C PRO A 207 20.73 19.34 -12.27
N GLN A 208 19.78 20.16 -11.80
CA GLN A 208 18.41 19.73 -11.50
C GLN A 208 17.70 19.11 -12.73
N ASP A 209 17.95 19.63 -13.92
CA ASP A 209 17.42 19.17 -15.20
C ASP A 209 17.90 17.77 -15.60
N GLN A 210 19.07 17.33 -15.08
CA GLN A 210 19.65 16.01 -15.31
C GLN A 210 19.38 15.02 -14.18
N ALA A 211 19.00 15.51 -12.99
CA ALA A 211 19.00 14.73 -11.76
C ALA A 211 17.98 13.60 -11.77
N LEU A 212 16.85 13.71 -12.49
CA LEU A 212 15.87 12.65 -12.61
C LEU A 212 16.41 11.51 -13.49
N ASP A 213 17.07 11.81 -14.59
CA ASP A 213 17.67 10.79 -15.44
C ASP A 213 18.84 10.08 -14.73
N GLU A 214 19.59 10.82 -13.93
CA GLU A 214 20.65 10.25 -13.08
C GLU A 214 20.10 9.35 -11.97
N LEU A 215 18.92 9.69 -11.39
CA LEU A 215 18.23 8.78 -10.46
C LEU A 215 17.81 7.49 -11.16
N VAL A 216 17.23 7.58 -12.36
CA VAL A 216 16.85 6.39 -13.16
C VAL A 216 18.08 5.57 -13.52
N ALA A 217 19.19 6.22 -13.92
CA ALA A 217 20.44 5.53 -14.21
C ALA A 217 21.00 4.78 -12.99
N LEU A 218 20.88 5.38 -11.79
CA LEU A 218 21.28 4.75 -10.53
C LEU A 218 20.41 3.51 -10.24
N LEU A 219 19.08 3.62 -10.40
CA LEU A 219 18.15 2.50 -10.23
C LEU A 219 18.46 1.34 -11.19
N LYS A 220 18.80 1.67 -12.45
CA LYS A 220 19.22 0.67 -13.46
C LYS A 220 20.54 0.00 -13.10
N ALA A 221 21.51 0.78 -12.67
CA ALA A 221 22.83 0.25 -12.26
C ALA A 221 22.74 -0.70 -11.07
N ASP A 222 21.79 -0.46 -10.18
CA ASP A 222 21.53 -1.30 -8.99
C ASP A 222 20.60 -2.50 -9.29
N GLY A 223 20.18 -2.70 -10.54
CA GLY A 223 19.26 -3.79 -10.94
C GLY A 223 17.85 -3.66 -10.34
N LYS A 224 17.47 -2.44 -9.94
CA LYS A 224 16.15 -2.15 -9.35
C LYS A 224 15.14 -1.61 -10.37
N TRP A 225 15.57 -1.36 -11.58
CA TRP A 225 14.70 -0.92 -12.66
C TRP A 225 13.96 -2.10 -13.29
N GLN A 226 12.67 -1.91 -13.48
CA GLN A 226 11.82 -2.76 -14.32
C GLN A 226 11.22 -1.86 -15.40
N GLU A 227 11.06 -2.35 -16.61
CA GLU A 227 10.35 -1.58 -17.64
C GLU A 227 8.85 -1.53 -17.28
N PRO A 228 8.15 -0.40 -17.57
CA PRO A 228 6.74 -0.20 -17.23
C PRO A 228 5.81 -1.20 -17.90
#